data_6593a0c40ef8d68e49bb1bf8ab28b883
#
_entry.id   6593a0c40ef8d68e49bb1bf8ab28b883
#
_cell.length_a   1.000
_cell.length_b   1.000
_cell.length_c   1.000
_cell.angle_alpha   90.00
_cell.angle_beta   90.00
_cell.angle_gamma   90.00
#
_symmetry.space_group_name_H-M   'P 1'
#
loop_
_entity.id
_entity.type
_entity.pdbx_description
1 polymer ?
#
loop_
_entity_poly.entity_id
_entity_poly.type
_entity_poly.pdbx_seq_one_letter_code
_entity_poly.pdbx_strand_id
1 'polypeptide(L)'
;MKRISITIATVATLVLISIPAAAIAQPSAPAAGTMTAGQARRAILESSAFMRGWSHNVGAFADRNSIRFTSGTFEYDMSNNLGTEHHTIDLKTVGVFDIVCQKLGETCIWKHDAVKQSPKLESTNTLNIWWNNPDYHCPEECVQSAKKFAVALNRLHVLANDNGAAWNQFRQQAAAWRALAAKPPLPDAVRIQRIAAEDAIKNSHPDAAMNYYETGLAQYPTWPEGHFNAALIAAEMGDYTDAVEHMQAYLELLPNAPDAQAARDQIDLWQLKAKEPKPAAVK
;
A
#
# COMPACT_ATOMS: atom_id res chain seq x y z
N MET A 1 37.70 51.77 25.38
CA MET A 1 36.95 50.62 25.94
C MET A 1 37.34 49.38 25.12
N LYS A 2 38.21 48.53 25.67
CA LYS A 2 38.70 47.30 25.00
C LYS A 2 37.80 46.15 25.41
N ARG A 3 37.18 45.49 24.44
CA ARG A 3 36.43 44.22 24.65
C ARG A 3 37.44 43.07 24.63
N ILE A 4 37.48 42.31 25.72
CA ILE A 4 38.26 41.10 25.86
C ILE A 4 37.33 39.96 25.42
N SER A 5 37.68 39.29 24.29
CA SER A 5 37.03 38.07 23.86
C SER A 5 37.75 36.86 24.48
N ILE A 6 37.05 36.15 25.36
CA ILE A 6 37.53 34.90 25.94
C ILE A 6 36.96 33.76 25.05
N THR A 7 37.87 33.09 24.30
CA THR A 7 37.57 31.89 23.55
C THR A 7 37.77 30.70 24.48
N ILE A 8 36.70 30.04 24.91
CA ILE A 8 36.77 28.77 25.63
C ILE A 8 36.68 27.68 24.60
N ALA A 9 37.81 27.03 24.30
CA ALA A 9 37.87 25.82 23.53
C ALA A 9 37.53 24.62 24.43
N THR A 10 36.30 24.15 24.38
CA THR A 10 35.89 22.88 24.97
C THR A 10 36.16 21.78 23.99
N VAL A 11 37.22 21.00 24.20
CA VAL A 11 37.46 19.75 23.49
C VAL A 11 36.47 18.71 24.02
N ALA A 12 35.38 18.52 23.31
CA ALA A 12 34.46 17.42 23.60
C ALA A 12 35.03 16.14 22.93
N THR A 13 35.61 15.28 23.77
CA THR A 13 36.01 13.92 23.36
C THR A 13 34.74 13.12 23.07
N LEU A 14 34.40 12.98 21.80
CA LEU A 14 33.30 12.13 21.36
C LEU A 14 33.72 10.66 21.54
N VAL A 15 33.29 10.04 22.63
CA VAL A 15 33.34 8.59 22.78
C VAL A 15 32.28 8.00 21.84
N LEU A 16 32.69 7.54 20.67
CA LEU A 16 31.87 6.75 19.76
C LEU A 16 31.62 5.38 20.43
N ILE A 17 30.56 5.29 21.22
CA ILE A 17 29.99 3.99 21.59
C ILE A 17 29.33 3.45 20.32
N SER A 18 30.03 2.54 19.64
CA SER A 18 29.44 1.72 18.57
C SER A 18 28.40 0.81 19.22
N ILE A 19 27.16 1.27 19.30
CA ILE A 19 26.01 0.41 19.54
C ILE A 19 25.91 -0.48 18.31
N PRO A 20 26.02 -1.84 18.44
CA PRO A 20 25.72 -2.69 17.31
C PRO A 20 24.32 -2.36 16.86
N ALA A 21 24.17 -2.05 15.57
CA ALA A 21 22.85 -1.89 14.95
C ALA A 21 22.12 -3.22 15.15
N ALA A 22 21.38 -3.33 16.24
CA ALA A 22 20.38 -4.37 16.36
C ALA A 22 19.49 -4.16 15.14
N ALA A 23 19.57 -5.08 14.18
CA ALA A 23 18.70 -5.07 13.03
C ALA A 23 17.27 -4.99 13.58
N ILE A 24 16.64 -3.81 13.46
CA ILE A 24 15.23 -3.67 13.77
C ILE A 24 14.58 -4.61 12.76
N ALA A 25 14.07 -5.74 13.27
CA ALA A 25 13.43 -6.72 12.43
C ALA A 25 12.34 -5.99 11.64
N GLN A 26 12.44 -6.04 10.32
CA GLN A 26 11.39 -5.50 9.47
C GLN A 26 10.08 -6.15 9.90
N PRO A 27 9.00 -5.39 10.04
CA PRO A 27 7.72 -5.98 10.42
C PRO A 27 7.40 -7.11 9.44
N SER A 28 7.12 -8.29 9.97
CA SER A 28 6.69 -9.44 9.17
C SER A 28 5.44 -9.04 8.39
N ALA A 29 5.32 -9.50 7.15
CA ALA A 29 4.12 -9.26 6.35
C ALA A 29 2.86 -9.61 7.15
N PRO A 30 1.86 -8.72 7.21
CA PRO A 30 0.65 -8.94 8.00
C PRO A 30 -0.07 -10.21 7.51
N ALA A 31 -0.69 -10.94 8.45
CA ALA A 31 -1.57 -12.05 8.08
C ALA A 31 -2.70 -11.55 7.17
N ALA A 32 -3.14 -12.37 6.21
CA ALA A 32 -4.11 -12.00 5.18
C ALA A 32 -5.38 -11.30 5.71
N GLY A 33 -5.83 -11.67 6.92
CA GLY A 33 -7.02 -11.09 7.54
C GLY A 33 -6.83 -9.72 8.20
N THR A 34 -5.58 -9.28 8.41
CA THR A 34 -5.24 -8.02 9.09
C THR A 34 -4.69 -6.95 8.17
N MET A 35 -4.44 -7.28 6.91
CA MET A 35 -3.89 -6.37 5.92
C MET A 35 -4.87 -5.22 5.63
N THR A 36 -4.40 -3.97 5.64
CA THR A 36 -5.18 -2.81 5.21
C THR A 36 -5.37 -2.81 3.69
N ALA A 37 -6.24 -1.95 3.17
CA ALA A 37 -6.40 -1.78 1.72
C ALA A 37 -5.11 -1.27 1.08
N GLY A 38 -4.42 -0.31 1.70
CA GLY A 38 -3.15 0.23 1.23
C GLY A 38 -2.05 -0.83 1.20
N GLN A 39 -1.92 -1.63 2.27
CA GLN A 39 -0.98 -2.76 2.28
C GLN A 39 -1.26 -3.76 1.16
N ALA A 40 -2.53 -4.06 0.90
CA ALA A 40 -2.91 -4.96 -0.18
C ALA A 40 -2.56 -4.37 -1.57
N ARG A 41 -2.83 -3.09 -1.79
CA ARG A 41 -2.47 -2.40 -3.05
C ARG A 41 -0.96 -2.41 -3.28
N ARG A 42 -0.17 -2.06 -2.27
CA ARG A 42 1.31 -2.11 -2.36
C ARG A 42 1.83 -3.53 -2.59
N ALA A 43 1.27 -4.52 -1.90
CA ALA A 43 1.65 -5.92 -2.10
C ALA A 43 1.39 -6.39 -3.55
N ILE A 44 0.31 -5.94 -4.19
CA ILE A 44 0.05 -6.20 -5.61
C ILE A 44 1.09 -5.51 -6.49
N LEU A 45 1.38 -4.23 -6.25
CA LEU A 45 2.40 -3.49 -7.00
C LEU A 45 3.78 -4.15 -6.93
N GLU A 46 4.21 -4.55 -5.74
CA GLU A 46 5.48 -5.25 -5.53
C GLU A 46 5.52 -6.62 -6.22
N SER A 47 4.39 -7.33 -6.21
CA SER A 47 4.28 -8.68 -6.78
C SER A 47 4.12 -8.69 -8.30
N SER A 48 3.84 -7.56 -8.92
CA SER A 48 3.55 -7.47 -10.36
C SER A 48 4.78 -7.62 -11.26
N ALA A 49 5.99 -7.58 -10.71
CA ALA A 49 7.23 -7.67 -11.48
C ALA A 49 7.34 -8.93 -12.36
N PHE A 50 6.77 -10.04 -11.89
CA PHE A 50 6.73 -11.32 -12.62
C PHE A 50 5.38 -11.58 -13.29
N MET A 51 4.44 -10.63 -13.23
CA MET A 51 3.09 -10.81 -13.77
C MET A 51 3.11 -10.78 -15.29
N ARG A 52 2.51 -11.79 -15.89
CA ARG A 52 2.35 -11.98 -17.33
C ARG A 52 0.87 -12.19 -17.65
N GLY A 53 0.50 -11.95 -18.87
CA GLY A 53 -0.85 -12.15 -19.37
C GLY A 53 -0.87 -12.20 -20.88
N TRP A 54 -2.01 -11.89 -21.47
CA TRP A 54 -2.20 -11.82 -22.91
C TRP A 54 -2.50 -10.38 -23.32
N SER A 55 -1.94 -9.98 -24.46
CA SER A 55 -2.34 -8.83 -25.23
C SER A 55 -2.40 -9.24 -26.69
N HIS A 56 -3.53 -8.97 -27.37
CA HIS A 56 -3.75 -9.38 -28.77
C HIS A 56 -3.52 -10.90 -28.99
N ASN A 57 -3.90 -11.73 -28.03
CA ASN A 57 -3.71 -13.18 -28.04
C ASN A 57 -2.23 -13.63 -28.10
N VAL A 58 -1.29 -12.79 -27.70
CA VAL A 58 0.15 -13.07 -27.56
C VAL A 58 0.58 -12.80 -26.14
N GLY A 59 1.54 -13.55 -25.64
CA GLY A 59 2.10 -13.36 -24.31
C GLY A 59 2.61 -11.94 -24.12
N ALA A 60 2.27 -11.32 -22.99
CA ALA A 60 2.53 -9.93 -22.68
C ALA A 60 3.03 -9.78 -21.24
N PHE A 61 3.64 -8.63 -20.97
CA PHE A 61 4.10 -8.23 -19.64
C PHE A 61 3.15 -7.21 -19.05
N ALA A 62 2.87 -7.30 -17.75
CA ALA A 62 2.17 -6.25 -17.07
C ALA A 62 3.04 -4.99 -16.99
N ASP A 63 2.49 -3.87 -17.40
CA ASP A 63 3.11 -2.57 -17.11
C ASP A 63 2.80 -2.18 -15.66
N ARG A 64 3.80 -2.30 -14.80
CA ARG A 64 3.68 -1.93 -13.37
C ARG A 64 3.20 -0.50 -13.18
N ASN A 65 3.54 0.41 -14.09
CA ASN A 65 3.16 1.81 -13.99
C ASN A 65 1.70 2.07 -14.39
N SER A 66 1.07 1.13 -15.08
CA SER A 66 -0.35 1.21 -15.44
C SER A 66 -1.28 0.73 -14.34
N ILE A 67 -0.75 0.02 -13.34
CA ILE A 67 -1.55 -0.55 -12.25
C ILE A 67 -2.23 0.56 -11.47
N ARG A 68 -3.55 0.45 -11.34
CA ARG A 68 -4.41 1.39 -10.64
C ARG A 68 -5.45 0.66 -9.82
N PHE A 69 -5.89 1.36 -8.78
CA PHE A 69 -6.96 0.90 -7.93
C PHE A 69 -7.98 2.02 -7.81
N THR A 70 -9.24 1.66 -7.99
CA THR A 70 -10.38 2.48 -7.60
C THR A 70 -11.06 1.84 -6.40
N SER A 71 -12.14 2.45 -5.90
CA SER A 71 -12.92 1.88 -4.79
C SER A 71 -13.54 0.50 -5.08
N GLY A 72 -13.48 0.02 -6.30
CA GLY A 72 -14.10 -1.27 -6.69
C GLY A 72 -13.37 -2.00 -7.79
N THR A 73 -12.32 -1.41 -8.41
CA THR A 73 -11.60 -2.04 -9.52
C THR A 73 -10.10 -2.09 -9.30
N PHE A 74 -9.49 -3.10 -9.89
CA PHE A 74 -8.06 -3.23 -10.14
C PHE A 74 -7.84 -3.19 -11.64
N GLU A 75 -7.06 -2.23 -12.11
CA GLU A 75 -6.81 -1.97 -13.52
C GLU A 75 -5.32 -2.09 -13.83
N TYR A 76 -4.99 -2.63 -14.99
CA TYR A 76 -3.60 -2.77 -15.46
C TYR A 76 -3.55 -2.91 -16.98
N ASP A 77 -2.41 -2.57 -17.56
CA ASP A 77 -2.12 -2.76 -18.98
C ASP A 77 -1.19 -3.95 -19.17
N MET A 78 -1.47 -4.74 -20.21
CA MET A 78 -0.60 -5.78 -20.73
C MET A 78 -0.03 -5.35 -22.08
N SER A 79 1.29 -5.35 -22.19
CA SER A 79 1.99 -4.87 -23.38
C SER A 79 2.90 -5.92 -24.00
N ASN A 80 2.93 -5.98 -25.32
CA ASN A 80 3.86 -6.74 -26.13
C ASN A 80 4.23 -5.98 -27.42
N ASN A 81 4.89 -6.66 -28.36
CA ASN A 81 5.28 -6.07 -29.65
C ASN A 81 4.11 -5.75 -30.61
N LEU A 82 2.89 -6.23 -30.32
CA LEU A 82 1.69 -5.94 -31.11
C LEU A 82 0.90 -4.75 -30.57
N GLY A 83 1.14 -4.37 -29.31
CA GLY A 83 0.47 -3.25 -28.67
C GLY A 83 0.18 -3.48 -27.21
N THR A 84 -0.68 -2.63 -26.68
CA THR A 84 -1.10 -2.62 -25.28
C THR A 84 -2.61 -2.84 -25.20
N GLU A 85 -3.04 -3.72 -24.30
CA GLU A 85 -4.44 -3.92 -23.94
C GLU A 85 -4.66 -3.53 -22.48
N HIS A 86 -5.73 -2.80 -22.23
CA HIS A 86 -6.17 -2.43 -20.89
C HIS A 86 -7.09 -3.49 -20.30
N HIS A 87 -6.83 -3.88 -19.06
CA HIS A 87 -7.62 -4.87 -18.32
C HIS A 87 -8.18 -4.25 -17.05
N THR A 88 -9.44 -4.56 -16.77
CA THR A 88 -10.14 -4.14 -15.56
C THR A 88 -10.71 -5.35 -14.84
N ILE A 89 -10.42 -5.46 -13.55
CA ILE A 89 -10.97 -6.48 -12.67
C ILE A 89 -11.92 -5.78 -11.69
N ASP A 90 -13.18 -6.19 -11.70
CA ASP A 90 -14.13 -5.77 -10.67
C ASP A 90 -13.89 -6.59 -9.39
N LEU A 91 -13.40 -5.92 -8.36
CA LEU A 91 -13.07 -6.53 -7.08
C LEU A 91 -14.28 -7.09 -6.34
N LYS A 92 -15.50 -6.67 -6.68
CA LYS A 92 -16.72 -7.19 -6.06
C LYS A 92 -17.15 -8.52 -6.64
N THR A 93 -16.97 -8.70 -7.94
CA THR A 93 -17.43 -9.89 -8.67
C THR A 93 -16.36 -10.96 -8.80
N VAL A 94 -15.12 -10.59 -8.58
CA VAL A 94 -13.98 -11.49 -8.58
C VAL A 94 -14.10 -12.45 -7.40
N GLY A 95 -14.03 -13.75 -7.66
CA GLY A 95 -14.09 -14.79 -6.63
C GLY A 95 -12.80 -14.88 -5.80
N VAL A 96 -12.76 -15.85 -4.90
CA VAL A 96 -11.54 -16.16 -4.13
C VAL A 96 -10.48 -16.67 -5.07
N PHE A 97 -9.29 -16.15 -4.91
CA PHE A 97 -8.15 -16.45 -5.75
C PHE A 97 -7.22 -17.48 -5.11
N ASP A 98 -6.89 -18.50 -5.86
CA ASP A 98 -5.86 -19.45 -5.48
C ASP A 98 -4.78 -19.52 -6.57
N ILE A 99 -3.54 -19.73 -6.16
CA ILE A 99 -2.41 -19.86 -7.06
C ILE A 99 -1.83 -21.24 -6.95
N VAL A 100 -1.75 -21.91 -8.07
CA VAL A 100 -1.09 -23.22 -8.20
C VAL A 100 0.22 -23.03 -8.95
N CYS A 101 1.32 -23.23 -8.25
CA CYS A 101 2.64 -23.27 -8.85
C CYS A 101 2.97 -24.74 -9.22
N GLN A 102 3.38 -24.96 -10.46
CA GLN A 102 3.76 -26.30 -10.93
C GLN A 102 5.04 -26.74 -10.24
N LYS A 103 5.12 -28.04 -9.91
CA LYS A 103 6.24 -28.63 -9.13
C LYS A 103 7.64 -28.47 -9.75
N LEU A 104 7.71 -28.15 -11.03
CA LEU A 104 8.97 -28.02 -11.79
C LEU A 104 9.45 -26.56 -11.93
N GLY A 105 8.85 -25.61 -11.19
CA GLY A 105 9.31 -24.22 -11.22
C GLY A 105 9.03 -23.45 -12.49
N GLU A 106 8.22 -24.01 -13.40
CA GLU A 106 8.06 -23.41 -14.72
C GLU A 106 7.08 -22.24 -14.77
N THR A 107 6.00 -22.28 -13.97
CA THR A 107 4.99 -21.21 -13.98
C THR A 107 4.06 -21.32 -12.78
N CYS A 108 3.73 -20.20 -12.15
CA CYS A 108 2.61 -20.13 -11.24
C CYS A 108 1.38 -19.67 -12.01
N ILE A 109 0.35 -20.50 -12.02
CA ILE A 109 -0.89 -20.26 -12.73
C ILE A 109 -1.97 -19.92 -11.70
N TRP A 110 -2.76 -18.97 -12.06
CA TRP A 110 -3.98 -18.63 -11.39
C TRP A 110 -5.02 -19.74 -11.59
N LYS A 111 -5.48 -20.31 -10.49
CA LYS A 111 -6.61 -21.23 -10.51
C LYS A 111 -7.87 -20.47 -10.08
N HIS A 112 -8.67 -20.16 -11.05
CA HIS A 112 -9.99 -19.58 -10.82
C HIS A 112 -10.96 -20.71 -10.44
N ASP A 113 -11.39 -20.73 -9.18
CA ASP A 113 -12.61 -21.48 -8.85
C ASP A 113 -13.78 -20.69 -9.42
N ALA A 114 -14.34 -21.26 -10.46
CA ALA A 114 -15.49 -20.80 -11.24
C ALA A 114 -16.21 -19.59 -10.62
N VAL A 115 -15.82 -18.39 -11.02
CA VAL A 115 -16.69 -17.24 -10.94
C VAL A 115 -17.98 -17.67 -11.59
N LYS A 116 -19.07 -17.65 -10.87
CA LYS A 116 -20.41 -17.72 -11.46
C LYS A 116 -20.51 -16.51 -12.37
N GLN A 117 -20.25 -16.74 -13.64
CA GLN A 117 -20.10 -15.75 -14.67
C GLN A 117 -21.34 -14.87 -14.73
N SER A 118 -21.13 -13.58 -14.57
CA SER A 118 -22.09 -12.64 -15.13
C SER A 118 -21.97 -12.74 -16.65
N PRO A 119 -23.07 -12.89 -17.41
CA PRO A 119 -23.03 -13.09 -18.87
C PRO A 119 -22.36 -11.97 -19.66
N LYS A 120 -22.10 -10.81 -19.03
CA LYS A 120 -21.40 -9.66 -19.63
C LYS A 120 -19.88 -9.69 -19.49
N LEU A 121 -19.33 -10.61 -18.71
CA LEU A 121 -17.89 -10.74 -18.50
C LEU A 121 -17.24 -11.81 -19.38
N GLU A 122 -17.96 -12.44 -20.27
CA GLU A 122 -17.46 -13.56 -21.10
C GLU A 122 -16.29 -13.20 -22.02
N SER A 123 -16.07 -11.94 -22.34
CA SER A 123 -14.93 -11.52 -23.18
C SER A 123 -13.65 -11.20 -22.41
N THR A 124 -13.72 -11.08 -21.08
CA THR A 124 -12.57 -10.75 -20.23
C THR A 124 -12.25 -11.83 -19.21
N ASN A 125 -12.93 -12.96 -19.29
CA ASN A 125 -13.10 -13.95 -18.23
C ASN A 125 -12.04 -15.01 -18.11
N THR A 126 -11.03 -14.95 -18.89
CA THR A 126 -9.81 -15.67 -18.59
C THR A 126 -8.80 -14.63 -18.14
N LEU A 127 -8.81 -14.32 -16.85
CA LEU A 127 -7.63 -13.80 -16.20
C LEU A 127 -6.52 -14.81 -16.39
N ASN A 128 -6.03 -14.94 -17.63
CA ASN A 128 -4.86 -15.68 -17.96
C ASN A 128 -3.63 -14.89 -17.50
N ILE A 129 -3.58 -14.64 -16.20
CA ILE A 129 -2.43 -14.07 -15.52
C ILE A 129 -1.60 -15.21 -14.99
N TRP A 130 -0.32 -15.18 -15.25
CA TRP A 130 0.64 -16.12 -14.69
C TRP A 130 1.91 -15.38 -14.26
N TRP A 131 2.73 -16.02 -13.48
CA TRP A 131 4.01 -15.51 -13.03
C TRP A 131 5.13 -16.36 -13.57
N ASN A 132 6.03 -15.76 -14.31
CA ASN A 132 7.30 -16.33 -14.71
C ASN A 132 8.29 -15.22 -15.11
N ASN A 133 9.56 -15.56 -15.25
CA ASN A 133 10.55 -14.72 -15.87
C ASN A 133 10.49 -14.82 -17.41
N PRO A 134 11.30 -14.01 -18.17
CA PRO A 134 11.37 -14.08 -19.62
C PRO A 134 11.73 -15.47 -20.18
N ASP A 135 12.41 -16.30 -19.41
CA ASP A 135 12.82 -17.67 -19.79
C ASP A 135 11.77 -18.73 -19.45
N TYR A 136 10.53 -18.30 -19.15
CA TYR A 136 9.41 -19.17 -18.75
C TYR A 136 9.68 -19.99 -17.49
N HIS A 137 10.54 -19.48 -16.63
CA HIS A 137 10.85 -20.08 -15.34
C HIS A 137 10.32 -19.19 -14.19
N CYS A 138 9.81 -19.81 -13.12
CA CYS A 138 9.35 -19.09 -11.92
C CYS A 138 10.21 -19.49 -10.72
N PRO A 139 11.31 -18.77 -10.45
CA PRO A 139 12.15 -18.99 -9.27
C PRO A 139 11.36 -18.74 -7.98
N GLU A 140 11.94 -19.08 -6.84
CA GLU A 140 11.25 -18.94 -5.53
C GLU A 140 10.71 -17.52 -5.29
N GLU A 141 11.42 -16.47 -5.69
CA GLU A 141 10.95 -15.09 -5.60
C GLU A 141 9.68 -14.84 -6.42
N CYS A 142 9.60 -15.44 -7.60
CA CYS A 142 8.42 -15.39 -8.46
C CYS A 142 7.24 -16.13 -7.80
N VAL A 143 7.48 -17.30 -7.19
CA VAL A 143 6.47 -18.07 -6.46
C VAL A 143 5.95 -17.28 -5.27
N GLN A 144 6.83 -16.65 -4.51
CA GLN A 144 6.43 -15.80 -3.39
C GLN A 144 5.66 -14.56 -3.85
N SER A 145 6.06 -13.94 -4.96
CA SER A 145 5.34 -12.82 -5.56
C SER A 145 3.94 -13.22 -5.97
N ALA A 146 3.76 -14.37 -6.63
CA ALA A 146 2.46 -14.88 -7.02
C ALA A 146 1.54 -15.11 -5.80
N LYS A 147 2.06 -15.76 -4.76
CA LYS A 147 1.32 -15.98 -3.51
C LYS A 147 0.95 -14.69 -2.81
N LYS A 148 1.89 -13.73 -2.73
CA LYS A 148 1.66 -12.41 -2.15
C LYS A 148 0.56 -11.65 -2.88
N PHE A 149 0.58 -11.69 -4.21
CA PHE A 149 -0.47 -11.10 -5.05
C PHE A 149 -1.85 -11.69 -4.74
N ALA A 150 -1.97 -13.03 -4.68
CA ALA A 150 -3.24 -13.69 -4.39
C ALA A 150 -3.81 -13.29 -3.03
N VAL A 151 -2.97 -13.30 -1.99
CA VAL A 151 -3.37 -12.88 -0.64
C VAL A 151 -3.87 -11.43 -0.65
N ALA A 152 -3.15 -10.55 -1.32
CA ALA A 152 -3.48 -9.14 -1.40
C ALA A 152 -4.78 -8.89 -2.17
N LEU A 153 -4.96 -9.56 -3.32
CA LEU A 153 -6.17 -9.39 -4.12
C LEU A 153 -7.40 -9.96 -3.43
N ASN A 154 -7.27 -11.12 -2.76
CA ASN A 154 -8.34 -11.66 -1.91
C ASN A 154 -8.73 -10.68 -0.79
N ARG A 155 -7.75 -10.00 -0.22
CA ARG A 155 -8.05 -8.97 0.79
C ARG A 155 -8.82 -7.80 0.20
N LEU A 156 -8.42 -7.28 -0.97
CA LEU A 156 -9.17 -6.22 -1.65
C LEU A 156 -10.58 -6.66 -2.02
N HIS A 157 -10.77 -7.92 -2.47
CA HIS A 157 -12.09 -8.49 -2.72
C HIS A 157 -12.97 -8.47 -1.46
N VAL A 158 -12.45 -8.92 -0.32
CA VAL A 158 -13.18 -8.90 0.96
C VAL A 158 -13.56 -7.47 1.34
N LEU A 159 -12.64 -6.51 1.23
CA LEU A 159 -12.89 -5.10 1.54
C LEU A 159 -13.90 -4.46 0.59
N ALA A 160 -13.86 -4.79 -0.70
CA ALA A 160 -14.82 -4.29 -1.68
C ALA A 160 -16.25 -4.79 -1.43
N ASN A 161 -16.39 -5.94 -0.75
CA ASN A 161 -17.66 -6.56 -0.41
C ASN A 161 -18.13 -6.30 1.03
N ASP A 162 -17.38 -5.56 1.84
CA ASP A 162 -17.74 -5.29 3.24
C ASP A 162 -18.88 -4.25 3.40
N ASN A 163 -19.34 -3.67 2.29
CA ASN A 163 -20.37 -2.62 2.25
C ASN A 163 -20.07 -1.42 3.16
N GLY A 164 -18.78 -1.11 3.32
CA GLY A 164 -18.32 -0.03 4.18
C GLY A 164 -18.35 -0.35 5.67
N ALA A 165 -18.47 -1.62 6.05
CA ALA A 165 -18.55 -2.03 7.45
C ALA A 165 -17.28 -1.64 8.22
N ALA A 166 -16.10 -1.82 7.63
CA ALA A 166 -14.82 -1.42 8.23
C ALA A 166 -14.77 0.10 8.48
N TRP A 167 -15.23 0.90 7.52
CA TRP A 167 -15.29 2.36 7.67
C TRP A 167 -16.31 2.79 8.73
N ASN A 168 -17.46 2.17 8.77
CA ASN A 168 -18.49 2.46 9.78
C ASN A 168 -17.99 2.11 11.20
N GLN A 169 -17.29 0.98 11.35
CA GLN A 169 -16.65 0.62 12.61
C GLN A 169 -15.60 1.66 13.04
N PHE A 170 -14.75 2.10 12.12
CA PHE A 170 -13.76 3.15 12.39
C PHE A 170 -14.44 4.46 12.83
N ARG A 171 -15.52 4.89 12.15
CA ARG A 171 -16.27 6.10 12.53
C ARG A 171 -16.85 6.01 13.95
N GLN A 172 -17.33 4.84 14.36
CA GLN A 172 -17.78 4.63 15.74
C GLN A 172 -16.63 4.76 16.73
N GLN A 173 -15.48 4.17 16.45
CA GLN A 173 -14.27 4.30 17.27
C GLN A 173 -13.79 5.75 17.34
N ALA A 174 -13.77 6.46 16.23
CA ALA A 174 -13.42 7.88 16.16
C ALA A 174 -14.37 8.74 16.97
N ALA A 175 -15.68 8.49 16.89
CA ALA A 175 -16.67 9.22 17.69
C ALA A 175 -16.47 8.97 19.18
N ALA A 176 -16.25 7.73 19.60
CA ALA A 176 -15.93 7.40 20.99
C ALA A 176 -14.62 8.08 21.45
N TRP A 177 -13.60 8.07 20.62
CA TRP A 177 -12.32 8.73 20.91
C TRP A 177 -12.50 10.26 21.05
N ARG A 178 -13.26 10.90 20.15
CA ARG A 178 -13.57 12.35 20.27
C ARG A 178 -14.30 12.71 21.57
N ALA A 179 -15.16 11.82 22.04
CA ALA A 179 -15.94 12.04 23.27
C ALA A 179 -15.10 11.99 24.56
N LEU A 180 -13.87 11.44 24.51
CA LEU A 180 -13.00 11.40 25.69
C LEU A 180 -12.60 12.81 26.11
N ALA A 181 -12.76 13.13 27.39
CA ALA A 181 -12.36 14.41 27.99
C ALA A 181 -10.84 14.64 27.89
N ALA A 182 -10.05 13.57 28.06
CA ALA A 182 -8.62 13.57 27.83
C ALA A 182 -8.27 12.43 26.88
N LYS A 183 -7.46 12.75 25.87
CA LYS A 183 -6.99 11.72 24.92
C LYS A 183 -5.93 10.85 25.58
N PRO A 184 -6.02 9.52 25.46
CA PRO A 184 -5.00 8.64 26.01
C PRO A 184 -3.66 8.89 25.31
N PRO A 185 -2.54 8.72 26.03
CA PRO A 185 -1.23 8.79 25.41
C PRO A 185 -1.06 7.65 24.41
N LEU A 186 -0.20 7.88 23.43
CA LEU A 186 0.11 6.87 22.42
C LEU A 186 0.75 5.65 23.12
N PRO A 187 0.22 4.42 22.90
CA PRO A 187 0.81 3.20 23.47
C PRO A 187 2.28 3.05 23.11
N ASP A 188 3.10 2.49 23.99
CA ASP A 188 4.55 2.36 23.77
C ASP A 188 4.89 1.61 22.48
N ALA A 189 4.18 0.52 22.19
CA ALA A 189 4.38 -0.23 20.94
C ALA A 189 4.14 0.66 19.71
N VAL A 190 3.12 1.52 19.70
CA VAL A 190 2.80 2.44 18.61
C VAL A 190 3.80 3.59 18.56
N ARG A 191 4.25 4.07 19.71
CA ARG A 191 5.31 5.10 19.80
C ARG A 191 6.61 4.62 19.17
N ILE A 192 6.97 3.33 19.34
CA ILE A 192 8.14 2.74 18.70
C ILE A 192 7.95 2.73 17.17
N GLN A 193 6.77 2.37 16.66
CA GLN A 193 6.47 2.43 15.23
C GLN A 193 6.60 3.85 14.68
N ARG A 194 6.09 4.84 15.39
CA ARG A 194 6.26 6.25 15.02
C ARG A 194 7.72 6.64 14.88
N ILE A 195 8.56 6.31 15.87
CA ILE A 195 9.99 6.64 15.87
C ILE A 195 10.68 5.97 14.67
N ALA A 196 10.38 4.69 14.40
CA ALA A 196 10.94 3.96 13.27
C ALA A 196 10.49 4.55 11.92
N ALA A 197 9.23 4.97 11.81
CA ALA A 197 8.71 5.66 10.63
C ALA A 197 9.40 7.00 10.38
N GLU A 198 9.55 7.82 11.42
CA GLU A 198 10.25 9.12 11.33
C GLU A 198 11.73 8.96 10.94
N ASP A 199 12.40 7.91 11.43
CA ASP A 199 13.77 7.58 11.03
C ASP A 199 13.84 7.11 9.57
N ALA A 200 12.90 6.28 9.12
CA ALA A 200 12.81 5.84 7.74
C ALA A 200 12.59 7.02 6.78
N ILE A 201 11.76 8.00 7.14
CA ILE A 201 11.57 9.23 6.35
C ILE A 201 12.88 10.02 6.23
N LYS A 202 13.60 10.22 7.34
CA LYS A 202 14.89 10.92 7.34
C LYS A 202 15.93 10.25 6.42
N ASN A 203 15.85 8.94 6.30
CA ASN A 203 16.73 8.14 5.45
C ASN A 203 16.18 7.93 4.02
N SER A 204 15.11 8.63 3.63
CA SER A 204 14.48 8.54 2.30
C SER A 204 13.97 7.14 1.95
N HIS A 205 13.40 6.43 2.92
CA HIS A 205 12.77 5.13 2.79
C HIS A 205 11.24 5.21 3.02
N PRO A 206 10.47 5.81 2.09
CA PRO A 206 9.03 6.01 2.28
C PRO A 206 8.24 4.70 2.42
N ASP A 207 8.63 3.65 1.70
CA ASP A 207 8.00 2.31 1.81
C ASP A 207 8.11 1.75 3.24
N ALA A 208 9.30 1.86 3.85
CA ALA A 208 9.53 1.42 5.23
C ALA A 208 8.74 2.28 6.21
N ALA A 209 8.75 3.61 6.03
CA ALA A 209 7.98 4.54 6.85
C ALA A 209 6.49 4.21 6.82
N MET A 210 5.93 3.97 5.64
CA MET A 210 4.54 3.60 5.47
C MET A 210 4.20 2.31 6.21
N ASN A 211 5.03 1.28 6.09
CA ASN A 211 4.84 0.01 6.80
C ASN A 211 4.83 0.20 8.33
N TYR A 212 5.67 1.06 8.86
CA TYR A 212 5.68 1.36 10.30
C TYR A 212 4.42 2.12 10.73
N TYR A 213 3.98 3.14 9.99
CA TYR A 213 2.73 3.84 10.30
C TYR A 213 1.53 2.90 10.26
N GLU A 214 1.39 2.07 9.24
CA GLU A 214 0.28 1.12 9.15
C GLU A 214 0.31 0.07 10.25
N THR A 215 1.51 -0.42 10.64
CA THR A 215 1.65 -1.33 11.79
C THR A 215 1.18 -0.65 13.08
N GLY A 216 1.49 0.62 13.27
CA GLY A 216 1.01 1.41 14.40
C GLY A 216 -0.50 1.63 14.35
N LEU A 217 -1.04 1.99 13.20
CA LEU A 217 -2.48 2.22 12.97
C LEU A 217 -3.32 0.94 13.12
N ALA A 218 -2.78 -0.22 12.75
CA ALA A 218 -3.45 -1.49 13.00
C ALA A 218 -3.60 -1.79 14.51
N GLN A 219 -2.67 -1.32 15.34
CA GLN A 219 -2.73 -1.47 16.79
C GLN A 219 -3.55 -0.35 17.48
N TYR A 220 -3.50 0.85 16.93
CA TYR A 220 -4.19 2.03 17.47
C TYR A 220 -4.82 2.86 16.35
N PRO A 221 -6.00 2.45 15.85
CA PRO A 221 -6.66 3.09 14.70
C PRO A 221 -7.05 4.55 14.94
N THR A 222 -7.19 4.96 16.19
CA THR A 222 -7.56 6.33 16.57
C THR A 222 -6.36 7.24 16.81
N TRP A 223 -5.29 7.07 16.03
CA TRP A 223 -4.08 7.89 16.07
C TRP A 223 -4.08 8.93 14.93
N PRO A 224 -4.48 10.21 15.20
CA PRO A 224 -4.65 11.21 14.14
C PRO A 224 -3.36 11.49 13.36
N GLU A 225 -2.23 11.72 14.08
CA GLU A 225 -0.96 12.06 13.45
C GLU A 225 -0.42 10.89 12.62
N GLY A 226 -0.73 9.65 13.01
CA GLY A 226 -0.39 8.45 12.23
C GLY A 226 -1.11 8.46 10.89
N HIS A 227 -2.41 8.73 10.88
CA HIS A 227 -3.19 8.86 9.64
C HIS A 227 -2.72 10.03 8.78
N PHE A 228 -2.48 11.20 9.36
CA PHE A 228 -2.00 12.36 8.62
C PHE A 228 -0.68 12.09 7.91
N ASN A 229 0.31 11.54 8.64
CA ASN A 229 1.61 11.23 8.07
C ASN A 229 1.56 10.10 7.02
N ALA A 230 0.76 9.05 7.29
CA ALA A 230 0.55 7.99 6.31
C ALA A 230 -0.06 8.54 5.01
N ALA A 231 -1.02 9.47 5.10
CA ALA A 231 -1.60 10.12 3.92
C ALA A 231 -0.56 10.86 3.08
N LEU A 232 0.33 11.62 3.72
CA LEU A 232 1.39 12.35 3.01
C LEU A 232 2.37 11.41 2.32
N ILE A 233 2.79 10.34 3.01
CA ILE A 233 3.70 9.34 2.45
C ILE A 233 3.05 8.59 1.30
N ALA A 234 1.80 8.16 1.42
CA ALA A 234 1.06 7.52 0.35
C ALA A 234 0.97 8.42 -0.90
N ALA A 235 0.71 9.71 -0.70
CA ALA A 235 0.68 10.70 -1.80
C ALA A 235 2.05 10.87 -2.47
N GLU A 236 3.14 10.90 -1.68
CA GLU A 236 4.52 10.93 -2.20
C GLU A 236 4.83 9.69 -3.04
N MET A 237 4.37 8.53 -2.61
CA MET A 237 4.52 7.27 -3.34
C MET A 237 3.59 7.17 -4.56
N GLY A 238 2.67 8.13 -4.75
CA GLY A 238 1.69 8.15 -5.84
C GLY A 238 0.47 7.23 -5.62
N ASP A 239 0.30 6.68 -4.41
CA ASP A 239 -0.93 5.97 -4.02
C ASP A 239 -1.95 6.98 -3.47
N TYR A 240 -2.54 7.74 -4.40
CA TYR A 240 -3.51 8.78 -4.03
C TYR A 240 -4.79 8.22 -3.42
N THR A 241 -5.15 6.97 -3.72
CA THR A 241 -6.32 6.32 -3.10
C THR A 241 -6.08 6.10 -1.61
N ASP A 242 -4.92 5.57 -1.24
CA ASP A 242 -4.52 5.36 0.14
C ASP A 242 -4.35 6.69 0.90
N ALA A 243 -3.77 7.68 0.22
CA ALA A 243 -3.63 9.04 0.75
C ALA A 243 -4.98 9.65 1.14
N VAL A 244 -6.00 9.51 0.27
CA VAL A 244 -7.37 9.98 0.55
C VAL A 244 -7.99 9.23 1.72
N GLU A 245 -7.87 7.90 1.78
CA GLU A 245 -8.42 7.08 2.86
C GLU A 245 -7.83 7.48 4.22
N HIS A 246 -6.52 7.65 4.31
CA HIS A 246 -5.86 8.09 5.53
C HIS A 246 -6.21 9.53 5.91
N MET A 247 -6.26 10.47 4.97
CA MET A 247 -6.60 11.86 5.28
C MET A 247 -8.08 12.00 5.70
N GLN A 248 -8.97 11.20 5.15
CA GLN A 248 -10.36 11.11 5.61
C GLN A 248 -10.44 10.59 7.06
N ALA A 249 -9.64 9.58 7.41
CA ALA A 249 -9.56 9.06 8.77
C ALA A 249 -9.03 10.12 9.76
N TYR A 250 -8.02 10.89 9.35
CA TYR A 250 -7.54 12.04 10.13
C TYR A 250 -8.66 13.05 10.41
N LEU A 251 -9.40 13.45 9.38
CA LEU A 251 -10.52 14.39 9.52
C LEU A 251 -11.70 13.81 10.31
N GLU A 252 -11.93 12.50 10.24
CA GLU A 252 -12.93 11.86 11.09
C GLU A 252 -12.54 11.93 12.58
N LEU A 253 -11.25 11.82 12.89
CA LEU A 253 -10.74 11.98 14.26
C LEU A 253 -10.71 13.44 14.72
N LEU A 254 -10.31 14.35 13.85
CA LEU A 254 -10.10 15.77 14.15
C LEU A 254 -10.82 16.67 13.13
N PRO A 255 -12.18 16.68 13.09
CA PRO A 255 -12.94 17.42 12.08
C PRO A 255 -12.74 18.94 12.11
N ASN A 256 -12.34 19.46 13.25
CA ASN A 256 -12.13 20.89 13.51
C ASN A 256 -10.65 21.21 13.78
N ALA A 257 -9.72 20.41 13.30
CA ALA A 257 -8.30 20.71 13.37
C ALA A 257 -7.99 22.05 12.66
N PRO A 258 -6.98 22.82 13.09
CA PRO A 258 -6.62 24.08 12.46
C PRO A 258 -6.33 23.97 10.96
N ASP A 259 -5.85 22.81 10.52
CA ASP A 259 -5.51 22.46 9.14
C ASP A 259 -6.61 21.66 8.41
N ALA A 260 -7.80 21.49 9.04
CA ALA A 260 -8.87 20.66 8.47
C ALA A 260 -9.31 21.10 7.07
N GLN A 261 -9.30 22.41 6.77
CA GLN A 261 -9.63 22.88 5.41
C GLN A 261 -8.52 22.51 4.43
N ALA A 262 -7.27 22.71 4.77
CA ALA A 262 -6.14 22.31 3.93
C ALA A 262 -6.13 20.79 3.68
N ALA A 263 -6.49 19.99 4.68
CA ALA A 263 -6.62 18.54 4.54
C ALA A 263 -7.75 18.17 3.55
N ARG A 264 -8.89 18.86 3.55
CA ARG A 264 -9.96 18.67 2.55
C ARG A 264 -9.50 19.03 1.14
N ASP A 265 -8.82 20.15 1.00
CA ASP A 265 -8.27 20.59 -0.31
C ASP A 265 -7.26 19.57 -0.86
N GLN A 266 -6.46 18.94 0.02
CA GLN A 266 -5.56 17.84 -0.38
C GLN A 266 -6.33 16.59 -0.82
N ILE A 267 -7.39 16.20 -0.14
CA ILE A 267 -8.26 15.09 -0.55
C ILE A 267 -8.79 15.34 -1.96
N ASP A 268 -9.34 16.53 -2.22
CA ASP A 268 -9.89 16.88 -3.54
C ASP A 268 -8.81 16.80 -4.63
N LEU A 269 -7.62 17.33 -4.36
CA LEU A 269 -6.47 17.24 -5.28
C LEU A 269 -6.06 15.78 -5.54
N TRP A 270 -5.96 14.96 -4.50
CA TRP A 270 -5.56 13.57 -4.66
C TRP A 270 -6.62 12.73 -5.37
N GLN A 271 -7.91 13.01 -5.17
CA GLN A 271 -8.99 12.38 -5.93
C GLN A 271 -8.93 12.72 -7.42
N LEU A 272 -8.51 13.94 -7.78
CA LEU A 272 -8.25 14.31 -9.18
C LEU A 272 -7.06 13.52 -9.73
N LYS A 273 -5.93 13.52 -9.01
CA LYS A 273 -4.72 12.78 -9.41
C LYS A 273 -4.92 11.27 -9.53
N ALA A 274 -5.75 10.68 -8.68
CA ALA A 274 -6.09 9.25 -8.75
C ALA A 274 -6.82 8.88 -10.06
N LYS A 275 -7.48 9.84 -10.70
CA LYS A 275 -8.18 9.65 -11.98
C LYS A 275 -7.30 9.93 -13.20
N GLU A 276 -6.19 10.64 -13.01
CA GLU A 276 -5.27 10.94 -14.12
C GLU A 276 -4.50 9.71 -14.57
N PRO A 277 -4.32 9.49 -15.88
CA PRO A 277 -3.42 8.46 -16.36
C PRO A 277 -2.00 8.73 -15.84
N LYS A 278 -1.37 7.75 -15.20
CA LYS A 278 0.06 7.86 -14.88
C LYS A 278 0.82 8.18 -16.18
N PRO A 279 1.69 9.20 -16.19
CA PRO A 279 2.51 9.47 -17.37
C PRO A 279 3.33 8.22 -17.69
N ALA A 280 3.31 7.81 -18.96
CA ALA A 280 4.16 6.73 -19.43
C ALA A 280 5.60 7.04 -19.01
N ALA A 281 6.27 6.07 -18.40
CA ALA A 281 7.67 6.23 -18.02
C ALA A 281 8.46 6.64 -19.28
N VAL A 282 9.05 7.83 -19.25
CA VAL A 282 9.95 8.28 -20.31
C VAL A 282 11.11 7.31 -20.33
N LYS A 283 11.26 6.57 -21.44
CA LYS A 283 12.33 5.60 -21.67
C LYS A 283 13.69 6.30 -21.79
#